data_b048dd6efbc496c2e70093e878fa26f4
#
_entry.id   b048dd6efbc496c2e70093e878fa26f4
#
_cell.length_a   1.000
_cell.length_b   1.000
_cell.length_c   1.000
_cell.angle_alpha   90.00
_cell.angle_beta   90.00
_cell.angle_gamma   90.00
#
_symmetry.space_group_name_H-M   'P 1'
#
loop_
_entity.id
_entity.type
_entity.pdbx_description
1 polymer ?
#
loop_
_entity_poly.entity_id
_entity_poly.type
_entity_poly.pdbx_seq_one_letter_code
_entity_poly.pdbx_strand_id
1 'polypeptide(L)'
;MNFKRSFALISTATLLAFSCSVVHADSARQSKIKELDNQRNELAKKNGDSGFFGDGRWGSVVETENKIDSLKKQVESLKVPYSEKNTIKVSAEYAKALKDYFNYDKSEAERNRAEQILKSESAKLVLQKNNFVTVASDEVEVYDLDNLPKDVLVELNYFAFDMINQVRRQLGTKELILAQSSIDFASKLSVKMKKADRSIWDWHYVKGINEVAREYGLPTSSKEEEEKKYGGQYYENGAGASLRSKEVTKAELKRTIYNSILEFLYNGYEYLHAQSIAGLNWGEPNNVDYFGLSIFLLKDGTQMSFITVSDDLISRSTKNNFSTTTPANTTESNRKSILGKKEKELESEKGKLEKLQISYKEYERISKEIDKLNEAEEKEKEKIRKEEQDKPKTNASSSKKGSSTVSKNGWLKENGSWYFYNGGKRLANTWQGSYYLKSDGKMAASEWIYDSYYKAWYYLKSDGSYSRNSWQGSYYLKSDGKMADKEWIYDSNYGSWFYLKQGGTYVNNQWYKVNGLWYSFKSGGYMERNTWKGSYYLKSSGAMADKEWIYDSNYGSWFYL
;
A
#
# COMPACT_ATOMS: atom_id res chain seq x y z
N MET A 1 -32.87 89.09 9.21
CA MET A 1 -32.84 88.27 8.00
C MET A 1 -31.40 87.80 7.76
N ASN A 2 -30.89 86.75 8.42
CA ASN A 2 -29.61 86.13 8.08
C ASN A 2 -29.20 84.98 9.08
N PHE A 3 -30.20 84.35 9.71
CA PHE A 3 -29.88 83.22 10.64
C PHE A 3 -30.16 81.80 10.06
N LYS A 4 -30.79 81.68 8.87
CA LYS A 4 -31.17 80.43 8.26
C LYS A 4 -30.15 79.85 7.24
N ARG A 5 -29.13 80.60 6.82
CA ARG A 5 -28.14 80.17 5.84
C ARG A 5 -26.89 79.52 6.47
N SER A 6 -26.58 79.81 7.74
CA SER A 6 -25.42 79.27 8.42
C SER A 6 -25.64 77.80 8.93
N PHE A 7 -26.89 77.42 9.24
CA PHE A 7 -27.21 76.04 9.71
C PHE A 7 -27.18 74.97 8.60
N ALA A 8 -27.48 75.36 7.36
CA ALA A 8 -27.50 74.47 6.21
C ALA A 8 -26.07 74.14 5.71
N LEU A 9 -25.11 75.05 5.86
CA LEU A 9 -23.72 74.86 5.46
C LEU A 9 -22.92 73.99 6.47
N ILE A 10 -23.26 74.05 7.76
CA ILE A 10 -22.59 73.20 8.80
C ILE A 10 -23.09 71.79 8.69
N SER A 11 -24.37 71.55 8.35
CA SER A 11 -24.90 70.18 8.22
C SER A 11 -24.33 69.40 6.98
N THR A 12 -24.12 70.15 5.85
CA THR A 12 -23.54 69.52 4.65
C THR A 12 -22.03 69.26 4.76
N ALA A 13 -21.27 70.13 5.42
CA ALA A 13 -19.85 69.95 5.66
C ALA A 13 -19.60 68.80 6.64
N THR A 14 -20.44 68.63 7.67
CA THR A 14 -20.34 67.50 8.63
C THR A 14 -20.74 66.16 7.99
N LEU A 15 -21.74 66.17 7.11
CA LEU A 15 -22.14 64.95 6.35
C LEU A 15 -21.10 64.58 5.29
N LEU A 16 -20.45 65.49 4.63
CA LEU A 16 -19.35 65.23 3.68
C LEU A 16 -18.09 64.75 4.41
N ALA A 17 -17.76 65.29 5.57
CA ALA A 17 -16.64 64.83 6.37
C ALA A 17 -16.88 63.42 6.95
N PHE A 18 -18.12 63.10 7.35
CA PHE A 18 -18.50 61.78 7.86
C PHE A 18 -18.51 60.72 6.73
N SER A 19 -19.03 61.05 5.54
CA SER A 19 -18.97 60.14 4.38
C SER A 19 -17.54 59.89 3.91
N CYS A 20 -16.68 60.91 3.93
CA CYS A 20 -15.28 60.79 3.53
C CYS A 20 -14.48 59.92 4.55
N SER A 21 -14.75 60.04 5.86
CA SER A 21 -14.10 59.22 6.89
C SER A 21 -14.54 57.77 6.85
N VAL A 22 -15.80 57.46 6.53
CA VAL A 22 -16.31 56.11 6.37
C VAL A 22 -15.70 55.41 5.13
N VAL A 23 -15.62 56.14 4.00
CA VAL A 23 -14.99 55.63 2.77
C VAL A 23 -13.49 55.33 2.97
N HIS A 24 -12.77 56.16 3.74
CA HIS A 24 -11.37 55.91 4.06
C HIS A 24 -11.18 54.72 5.01
N ALA A 25 -12.05 54.56 6.02
CA ALA A 25 -12.01 53.44 6.94
C ALA A 25 -12.31 52.12 6.24
N ASP A 26 -13.26 52.11 5.31
CA ASP A 26 -13.61 50.93 4.50
C ASP A 26 -12.46 50.54 3.55
N SER A 27 -11.85 51.51 2.89
CA SER A 27 -10.68 51.29 2.01
C SER A 27 -9.47 50.72 2.80
N ALA A 28 -9.20 51.22 4.01
CA ALA A 28 -8.12 50.72 4.86
C ALA A 28 -8.40 49.30 5.36
N ARG A 29 -9.66 48.99 5.71
CA ARG A 29 -10.10 47.64 6.13
C ARG A 29 -9.94 46.62 4.99
N GLN A 30 -10.42 46.94 3.80
CA GLN A 30 -10.30 46.12 2.61
C GLN A 30 -8.83 45.86 2.22
N SER A 31 -7.99 46.89 2.36
CA SER A 31 -6.55 46.75 2.13
C SER A 31 -5.92 45.75 3.13
N LYS A 32 -6.32 45.82 4.42
CA LYS A 32 -5.87 44.89 5.45
C LYS A 32 -6.35 43.47 5.24
N ILE A 33 -7.61 43.29 4.86
CA ILE A 33 -8.14 41.95 4.50
C ILE A 33 -7.34 41.34 3.36
N LYS A 34 -7.04 42.10 2.31
CA LYS A 34 -6.25 41.63 1.17
C LYS A 34 -4.81 41.23 1.57
N GLU A 35 -4.18 41.99 2.45
CA GLU A 35 -2.86 41.69 2.99
C GLU A 35 -2.89 40.35 3.76
N LEU A 36 -3.87 40.20 4.66
CA LEU A 36 -4.06 38.97 5.45
C LEU A 36 -4.39 37.74 4.59
N ASP A 37 -5.23 37.93 3.57
CA ASP A 37 -5.52 36.86 2.59
C ASP A 37 -4.28 36.39 1.84
N ASN A 38 -3.41 37.33 1.44
CA ASN A 38 -2.14 36.99 0.81
C ASN A 38 -1.24 36.20 1.76
N GLN A 39 -1.10 36.63 3.03
CA GLN A 39 -0.31 35.93 4.05
C GLN A 39 -0.87 34.53 4.28
N ARG A 40 -2.18 34.38 4.41
CA ARG A 40 -2.86 33.10 4.58
C ARG A 40 -2.60 32.14 3.40
N ASN A 41 -2.71 32.64 2.17
CA ASN A 41 -2.49 31.87 0.96
C ASN A 41 -1.02 31.44 0.79
N GLU A 42 -0.06 32.29 1.19
CA GLU A 42 1.36 31.94 1.18
C GLU A 42 1.68 30.85 2.22
N LEU A 43 1.05 30.88 3.40
CA LEU A 43 1.21 29.81 4.40
C LEU A 43 0.69 28.47 3.87
N ALA A 44 -0.49 28.45 3.24
CA ALA A 44 -1.05 27.26 2.63
C ALA A 44 -0.15 26.73 1.51
N LYS A 45 0.30 27.57 0.60
CA LYS A 45 1.19 27.21 -0.51
C LYS A 45 2.55 26.67 -0.03
N LYS A 46 3.14 27.30 0.98
CA LYS A 46 4.46 26.92 1.53
C LYS A 46 4.45 25.53 2.18
N ASN A 47 3.33 25.12 2.74
CA ASN A 47 3.22 23.85 3.46
C ASN A 47 2.71 22.69 2.58
N GLY A 48 2.64 22.89 1.24
CA GLY A 48 2.26 21.85 0.29
C GLY A 48 0.80 21.40 0.44
N ASP A 49 -0.06 22.31 0.88
CA ASP A 49 -1.46 22.01 1.13
C ASP A 49 -2.21 21.73 -0.17
N SER A 50 -2.54 20.47 -0.39
CA SER A 50 -3.39 20.01 -1.51
C SER A 50 -4.88 20.03 -1.17
N GLY A 51 -5.27 20.52 0.00
CA GLY A 51 -6.66 20.59 0.44
C GLY A 51 -6.84 20.43 1.96
N PHE A 52 -8.08 20.65 2.41
CA PHE A 52 -8.47 20.46 3.81
C PHE A 52 -9.13 19.09 3.98
N PHE A 53 -8.83 18.38 5.08
CA PHE A 53 -9.60 17.20 5.49
C PHE A 53 -10.98 17.60 6.02
N GLY A 54 -11.86 16.62 6.15
CA GLY A 54 -13.25 16.83 6.58
C GLY A 54 -13.45 17.53 7.93
N ASP A 55 -12.40 17.54 8.78
CA ASP A 55 -12.32 18.26 10.06
C ASP A 55 -11.70 19.67 9.91
N GLY A 56 -11.39 20.12 8.69
CA GLY A 56 -10.83 21.43 8.40
C GLY A 56 -9.30 21.51 8.50
N ARG A 57 -8.60 20.46 8.89
CA ARG A 57 -7.14 20.45 8.98
C ARG A 57 -6.46 20.31 7.62
N TRP A 58 -5.24 20.80 7.47
CA TRP A 58 -4.44 20.59 6.27
C TRP A 58 -4.15 19.11 6.01
N GLY A 59 -4.23 18.68 4.75
CA GLY A 59 -3.92 17.34 4.32
C GLY A 59 -2.54 16.88 4.74
N SER A 60 -1.53 17.74 4.62
CA SER A 60 -0.14 17.49 5.03
C SER A 60 0.03 17.23 6.54
N VAL A 61 -0.80 17.83 7.39
CA VAL A 61 -0.82 17.56 8.83
C VAL A 61 -1.32 16.13 9.08
N VAL A 62 -2.46 15.78 8.51
CA VAL A 62 -3.10 14.46 8.70
C VAL A 62 -2.23 13.33 8.13
N GLU A 63 -1.65 13.53 6.94
CA GLU A 63 -0.73 12.56 6.33
C GLU A 63 0.51 12.33 7.21
N THR A 64 1.09 13.43 7.76
CA THR A 64 2.25 13.33 8.66
C THR A 64 1.88 12.64 9.97
N GLU A 65 0.71 12.92 10.56
CA GLU A 65 0.21 12.22 11.75
C GLU A 65 0.04 10.72 11.50
N ASN A 66 -0.58 10.33 10.38
CA ASN A 66 -0.75 8.93 10.00
C ASN A 66 0.60 8.22 9.80
N LYS A 67 1.56 8.89 9.18
CA LYS A 67 2.92 8.36 9.02
C LYS A 67 3.63 8.16 10.36
N ILE A 68 3.50 9.13 11.28
CA ILE A 68 4.04 9.02 12.64
C ILE A 68 3.43 7.82 13.38
N ASP A 69 2.12 7.62 13.29
CA ASP A 69 1.45 6.50 13.99
C ASP A 69 1.84 5.15 13.38
N SER A 70 2.05 5.08 12.07
CA SER A 70 2.63 3.91 11.41
C SER A 70 4.05 3.64 11.91
N LEU A 71 4.92 4.66 11.92
CA LEU A 71 6.30 4.55 12.39
C LEU A 71 6.40 4.16 13.87
N LYS A 72 5.53 4.67 14.75
CA LYS A 72 5.46 4.24 16.15
C LYS A 72 5.20 2.74 16.27
N LYS A 73 4.21 2.21 15.54
CA LYS A 73 3.92 0.77 15.53
C LYS A 73 5.11 -0.05 15.05
N GLN A 74 5.79 0.41 13.99
CA GLN A 74 6.99 -0.23 13.46
C GLN A 74 8.13 -0.23 14.49
N VAL A 75 8.41 0.90 15.14
CA VAL A 75 9.41 1.02 16.20
C VAL A 75 9.09 0.08 17.37
N GLU A 76 7.84 0.04 17.85
CA GLU A 76 7.46 -0.84 18.95
C GLU A 76 7.61 -2.34 18.57
N SER A 77 7.28 -2.73 17.33
CA SER A 77 7.51 -4.10 16.89
C SER A 77 8.98 -4.48 16.81
N LEU A 78 9.86 -3.52 16.45
CA LEU A 78 11.31 -3.72 16.37
C LEU A 78 12.03 -3.66 17.73
N LYS A 79 11.43 -3.10 18.78
CA LYS A 79 11.98 -3.11 20.14
C LYS A 79 11.94 -4.50 20.78
N VAL A 80 10.99 -5.32 20.40
CA VAL A 80 10.90 -6.71 20.88
C VAL A 80 12.04 -7.53 20.26
N PRO A 81 12.86 -8.25 21.04
CA PRO A 81 13.88 -9.14 20.51
C PRO A 81 13.27 -10.15 19.52
N TYR A 82 14.02 -10.44 18.46
CA TYR A 82 13.55 -11.42 17.48
C TYR A 82 13.38 -12.79 18.12
N SER A 83 12.22 -13.40 17.89
CA SER A 83 11.93 -14.78 18.29
C SER A 83 11.15 -15.45 17.16
N GLU A 84 11.77 -16.44 16.53
CA GLU A 84 11.10 -17.25 15.50
C GLU A 84 9.98 -18.08 16.14
N LYS A 85 8.81 -18.06 15.51
CA LYS A 85 7.61 -18.76 15.98
C LYS A 85 7.14 -19.84 15.04
N ASN A 86 7.76 -19.93 13.86
CA ASN A 86 7.37 -20.91 12.87
C ASN A 86 7.90 -22.29 13.24
N THR A 87 7.05 -23.29 13.04
CA THR A 87 7.39 -24.69 13.25
C THR A 87 6.85 -25.52 12.10
N ILE A 88 7.61 -26.56 11.71
CA ILE A 88 7.14 -27.61 10.80
C ILE A 88 6.89 -28.87 11.62
N LYS A 89 5.67 -29.37 11.56
CA LYS A 89 5.21 -30.58 12.23
C LYS A 89 5.13 -31.70 11.23
N VAL A 90 5.72 -32.84 11.61
CA VAL A 90 5.66 -34.11 10.89
C VAL A 90 4.94 -35.11 11.79
N SER A 91 3.95 -35.86 11.28
CA SER A 91 3.34 -36.94 12.07
C SER A 91 4.27 -38.18 12.14
N ALA A 92 4.14 -38.98 13.19
CA ALA A 92 4.88 -40.23 13.31
C ALA A 92 4.55 -41.19 12.14
N GLU A 93 3.29 -41.18 11.71
CA GLU A 93 2.78 -41.94 10.59
C GLU A 93 3.45 -41.53 9.29
N TYR A 94 3.53 -40.21 9.02
CA TYR A 94 4.22 -39.68 7.84
C TYR A 94 5.72 -40.02 7.87
N ALA A 95 6.39 -39.77 8.99
CA ALA A 95 7.82 -40.05 9.15
C ALA A 95 8.16 -41.51 8.91
N LYS A 96 7.33 -42.42 9.45
CA LYS A 96 7.50 -43.85 9.21
C LYS A 96 7.25 -44.22 7.75
N ALA A 97 6.17 -43.74 7.17
CA ALA A 97 5.81 -44.02 5.79
C ALA A 97 6.87 -43.50 4.80
N LEU A 98 7.45 -42.30 5.03
CA LEU A 98 8.52 -41.78 4.18
C LEU A 98 9.77 -42.67 4.20
N LYS A 99 10.17 -43.16 5.38
CA LYS A 99 11.27 -44.13 5.50
C LYS A 99 10.94 -45.45 4.82
N ASP A 100 9.74 -45.97 5.01
CA ASP A 100 9.31 -47.25 4.42
C ASP A 100 9.23 -47.16 2.89
N TYR A 101 8.78 -46.01 2.35
CA TYR A 101 8.66 -45.78 0.91
C TYR A 101 10.02 -45.84 0.20
N PHE A 102 11.07 -45.28 0.80
CA PHE A 102 12.44 -45.27 0.27
C PHE A 102 13.30 -46.42 0.75
N ASN A 103 12.73 -47.36 1.50
CA ASN A 103 13.45 -48.59 1.87
C ASN A 103 13.25 -49.66 0.80
N TYR A 104 14.28 -49.86 -0.02
CA TYR A 104 14.24 -50.82 -1.13
C TYR A 104 14.38 -52.31 -0.69
N ASP A 105 14.68 -52.57 0.59
CA ASP A 105 14.60 -53.93 1.16
C ASP A 105 13.15 -54.37 1.41
N LYS A 106 12.21 -53.43 1.40
CA LYS A 106 10.78 -53.69 1.50
C LYS A 106 10.18 -54.11 0.17
N SER A 107 9.16 -54.96 0.26
CA SER A 107 8.38 -55.37 -0.91
C SER A 107 7.68 -54.15 -1.57
N GLU A 108 7.41 -54.26 -2.85
CA GLU A 108 6.65 -53.26 -3.59
C GLU A 108 5.26 -52.99 -2.94
N ALA A 109 4.60 -54.04 -2.46
CA ALA A 109 3.30 -53.90 -1.77
C ALA A 109 3.39 -53.08 -0.47
N GLU A 110 4.50 -53.22 0.29
CA GLU A 110 4.73 -52.40 1.50
C GLU A 110 5.03 -50.95 1.13
N ARG A 111 5.83 -50.69 0.10
CA ARG A 111 6.12 -49.33 -0.37
C ARG A 111 4.89 -48.65 -0.93
N ASN A 112 4.03 -49.38 -1.66
CA ASN A 112 2.74 -48.85 -2.15
C ASN A 112 1.79 -48.50 -0.99
N ARG A 113 1.79 -49.30 0.11
CA ARG A 113 1.04 -48.93 1.33
C ARG A 113 1.61 -47.65 1.99
N ALA A 114 2.92 -47.55 2.05
CA ALA A 114 3.58 -46.35 2.56
C ALA A 114 3.22 -45.11 1.74
N GLU A 115 3.16 -45.21 0.41
CA GLU A 115 2.73 -44.12 -0.47
C GLU A 115 1.29 -43.67 -0.18
N GLN A 116 0.36 -44.59 0.06
CA GLN A 116 -1.02 -44.24 0.41
C GLN A 116 -1.09 -43.47 1.76
N ILE A 117 -0.27 -43.87 2.72
CA ILE A 117 -0.16 -43.18 4.01
C ILE A 117 0.42 -41.77 3.78
N LEU A 118 1.48 -41.62 2.98
CA LEU A 118 2.06 -40.33 2.64
C LEU A 118 1.04 -39.40 2.02
N LYS A 119 0.25 -39.86 1.04
CA LYS A 119 -0.83 -39.08 0.42
C LYS A 119 -1.87 -38.62 1.44
N SER A 120 -2.34 -39.53 2.29
CA SER A 120 -3.35 -39.24 3.31
C SER A 120 -2.85 -38.28 4.39
N GLU A 121 -1.62 -38.45 4.87
CA GLU A 121 -1.04 -37.60 5.93
C GLU A 121 -0.61 -36.25 5.39
N SER A 122 -0.12 -36.14 4.15
CA SER A 122 0.25 -34.87 3.52
C SER A 122 -0.89 -33.86 3.58
N ALA A 123 -2.09 -34.26 3.18
CA ALA A 123 -3.27 -33.39 3.24
C ALA A 123 -3.57 -32.89 4.66
N LYS A 124 -3.52 -33.77 5.67
CA LYS A 124 -3.75 -33.40 7.07
C LYS A 124 -2.67 -32.44 7.61
N LEU A 125 -1.40 -32.70 7.27
CA LEU A 125 -0.26 -31.93 7.77
C LEU A 125 -0.25 -30.51 7.21
N VAL A 126 -0.51 -30.33 5.92
CA VAL A 126 -0.62 -29.00 5.30
C VAL A 126 -1.81 -28.24 5.86
N LEU A 127 -2.98 -28.87 5.94
CA LEU A 127 -4.23 -28.16 6.21
C LEU A 127 -4.48 -27.87 7.70
N GLN A 128 -3.99 -28.73 8.59
CA GLN A 128 -4.43 -28.69 10.00
C GLN A 128 -3.27 -28.44 10.99
N LYS A 129 -2.03 -28.64 10.60
CA LYS A 129 -0.90 -28.69 11.54
C LYS A 129 0.18 -27.65 11.26
N ASN A 130 0.30 -27.17 10.03
CA ASN A 130 1.38 -26.28 9.58
C ASN A 130 0.82 -24.96 9.07
N ASN A 131 1.00 -23.90 9.85
CA ASN A 131 0.57 -22.54 9.47
C ASN A 131 1.73 -21.57 9.69
N PHE A 132 1.98 -20.72 8.72
CA PHE A 132 2.98 -19.67 8.85
C PHE A 132 2.53 -18.62 9.87
N VAL A 133 3.41 -18.30 10.81
CA VAL A 133 3.20 -17.26 11.81
C VAL A 133 4.08 -16.06 11.47
N THR A 134 3.46 -14.92 11.21
CA THR A 134 4.19 -13.69 10.92
C THR A 134 4.81 -13.10 12.17
N VAL A 135 6.08 -12.72 12.08
CA VAL A 135 6.76 -11.92 13.10
C VAL A 135 6.62 -10.45 12.72
N ALA A 136 6.12 -9.61 13.63
CA ALA A 136 5.76 -8.23 13.30
C ALA A 136 6.95 -7.38 12.79
N SER A 137 8.17 -7.63 13.27
CA SER A 137 9.37 -6.96 12.75
C SER A 137 9.65 -7.28 11.27
N ASP A 138 9.30 -8.47 10.82
CA ASP A 138 9.55 -8.89 9.45
C ASP A 138 8.61 -8.22 8.43
N GLU A 139 7.43 -7.74 8.87
CA GLU A 139 6.49 -6.98 8.03
C GLU A 139 6.95 -5.53 7.76
N VAL A 140 7.84 -5.02 8.59
CA VAL A 140 8.34 -3.64 8.50
C VAL A 140 9.49 -3.52 7.51
N GLU A 141 10.17 -4.63 7.21
CA GLU A 141 11.38 -4.67 6.41
C GLU A 141 11.02 -5.04 4.97
N VAL A 142 11.20 -4.08 4.05
CA VAL A 142 10.94 -4.26 2.60
C VAL A 142 12.24 -4.28 1.84
N TYR A 143 12.37 -5.22 0.90
CA TYR A 143 13.58 -5.46 0.12
C TYR A 143 13.28 -5.56 -1.38
N ASP A 144 14.24 -5.09 -2.20
CA ASP A 144 14.27 -5.36 -3.63
C ASP A 144 14.80 -6.79 -3.85
N LEU A 145 13.94 -7.68 -4.36
CA LEU A 145 14.27 -9.08 -4.58
C LEU A 145 15.39 -9.30 -5.62
N ASP A 146 15.60 -8.35 -6.53
CA ASP A 146 16.71 -8.40 -7.48
C ASP A 146 18.06 -8.03 -6.85
N ASN A 147 18.03 -7.28 -5.72
CA ASN A 147 19.21 -6.76 -5.03
C ASN A 147 19.15 -7.05 -3.53
N LEU A 148 18.79 -8.28 -3.18
CA LEU A 148 18.68 -8.69 -1.78
C LEU A 148 20.03 -8.54 -1.05
N PRO A 149 20.11 -7.82 0.09
CA PRO A 149 21.35 -7.68 0.85
C PRO A 149 21.89 -9.03 1.34
N LYS A 150 23.21 -9.19 1.35
CA LYS A 150 23.85 -10.46 1.75
C LYS A 150 23.53 -10.89 3.16
N ASP A 151 23.45 -9.95 4.09
CA ASP A 151 23.09 -10.18 5.49
C ASP A 151 21.64 -10.64 5.64
N VAL A 152 20.73 -10.10 4.82
CA VAL A 152 19.33 -10.55 4.76
C VAL A 152 19.24 -11.95 4.14
N LEU A 153 20.02 -12.24 3.10
CA LEU A 153 20.09 -13.58 2.54
C LEU A 153 20.59 -14.60 3.58
N VAL A 154 21.58 -14.24 4.40
CA VAL A 154 22.04 -15.07 5.53
C VAL A 154 20.92 -15.31 6.54
N GLU A 155 20.13 -14.28 6.91
CA GLU A 155 18.95 -14.43 7.78
C GLU A 155 17.93 -15.44 7.22
N LEU A 156 17.61 -15.31 5.93
CA LEU A 156 16.67 -16.23 5.25
C LEU A 156 17.21 -17.65 5.18
N ASN A 157 18.52 -17.80 5.04
CA ASN A 157 19.18 -19.10 5.12
C ASN A 157 19.08 -19.71 6.52
N TYR A 158 19.27 -18.93 7.58
CA TYR A 158 19.05 -19.40 8.96
C TYR A 158 17.60 -19.81 9.21
N PHE A 159 16.65 -19.08 8.65
CA PHE A 159 15.23 -19.43 8.73
C PHE A 159 14.96 -20.79 8.04
N ALA A 160 15.37 -20.97 6.77
CA ALA A 160 15.18 -22.21 6.04
C ALA A 160 15.88 -23.39 6.72
N PHE A 161 17.12 -23.19 7.16
CA PHE A 161 17.93 -24.14 7.89
C PHE A 161 17.24 -24.65 9.17
N ASP A 162 16.67 -23.74 9.97
CA ASP A 162 15.96 -24.15 11.19
C ASP A 162 14.68 -24.94 10.85
N MET A 163 13.90 -24.49 9.86
CA MET A 163 12.67 -25.21 9.43
C MET A 163 12.98 -26.63 8.95
N ILE A 164 14.04 -26.80 8.15
CA ILE A 164 14.44 -28.15 7.67
C ILE A 164 14.97 -29.00 8.82
N ASN A 165 15.75 -28.44 9.72
CA ASN A 165 16.27 -29.19 10.86
C ASN A 165 15.18 -29.62 11.86
N GLN A 166 14.07 -28.85 11.96
CA GLN A 166 12.90 -29.33 12.72
C GLN A 166 12.31 -30.60 12.10
N VAL A 167 12.27 -30.70 10.77
CA VAL A 167 11.84 -31.93 10.07
C VAL A 167 12.80 -33.08 10.37
N ARG A 168 14.11 -32.85 10.19
CA ARG A 168 15.15 -33.89 10.40
C ARG A 168 15.17 -34.42 11.83
N ARG A 169 15.03 -33.54 12.84
CA ARG A 169 14.90 -33.96 14.25
C ARG A 169 13.69 -34.89 14.48
N GLN A 170 12.54 -34.57 13.88
CA GLN A 170 11.32 -35.37 14.03
C GLN A 170 11.43 -36.72 13.32
N LEU A 171 12.22 -36.81 12.25
CA LEU A 171 12.53 -38.07 11.58
C LEU A 171 13.71 -38.84 12.24
N GLY A 172 14.46 -38.20 13.14
CA GLY A 172 15.67 -38.80 13.72
C GLY A 172 16.80 -38.97 12.70
N THR A 173 16.86 -38.09 11.69
CA THR A 173 17.94 -37.99 10.71
C THR A 173 18.94 -36.92 11.10
N LYS A 174 20.14 -36.91 10.50
CA LYS A 174 21.19 -35.97 10.83
C LYS A 174 20.82 -34.56 10.42
N GLU A 175 21.01 -33.58 11.31
CA GLU A 175 20.73 -32.19 11.02
C GLU A 175 21.68 -31.61 9.95
N LEU A 176 21.19 -30.66 9.15
CA LEU A 176 21.99 -29.88 8.22
C LEU A 176 22.99 -29.00 8.96
N ILE A 177 24.07 -28.62 8.30
CA ILE A 177 24.95 -27.52 8.69
C ILE A 177 24.82 -26.41 7.64
N LEU A 178 24.58 -25.21 8.09
CA LEU A 178 24.57 -24.04 7.18
C LEU A 178 26.02 -23.72 6.78
N ALA A 179 26.28 -23.64 5.46
CA ALA A 179 27.64 -23.41 4.96
C ALA A 179 27.70 -22.25 3.95
N GLN A 180 28.73 -21.40 4.09
CA GLN A 180 28.93 -20.27 3.22
C GLN A 180 29.03 -20.69 1.74
N SER A 181 29.76 -21.77 1.44
CA SER A 181 29.89 -22.24 0.05
C SER A 181 28.60 -22.78 -0.53
N SER A 182 27.68 -23.33 0.25
CA SER A 182 26.35 -23.73 -0.23
C SER A 182 25.49 -22.51 -0.55
N ILE A 183 25.55 -21.44 0.26
CA ILE A 183 24.87 -20.17 -0.02
C ILE A 183 25.41 -19.52 -1.28
N ASP A 184 26.74 -19.50 -1.43
CA ASP A 184 27.41 -18.95 -2.62
C ASP A 184 27.09 -19.78 -3.86
N PHE A 185 27.01 -21.12 -3.73
CA PHE A 185 26.58 -22.02 -4.80
C PHE A 185 25.17 -21.66 -5.28
N ALA A 186 24.21 -21.58 -4.36
CA ALA A 186 22.83 -21.20 -4.67
C ALA A 186 22.75 -19.83 -5.36
N SER A 187 23.52 -18.85 -4.86
CA SER A 187 23.57 -17.49 -5.43
C SER A 187 24.18 -17.48 -6.83
N LYS A 188 25.26 -18.23 -7.07
CA LYS A 188 25.87 -18.37 -8.41
C LYS A 188 24.92 -19.05 -9.40
N LEU A 189 24.20 -20.07 -8.95
CA LEU A 189 23.22 -20.77 -9.76
C LEU A 189 22.08 -19.82 -10.16
N SER A 190 21.56 -19.02 -9.23
CA SER A 190 20.51 -18.03 -9.53
C SER A 190 20.94 -17.02 -10.62
N VAL A 191 22.20 -16.57 -10.58
CA VAL A 191 22.76 -15.69 -11.63
C VAL A 191 22.79 -16.41 -12.98
N LYS A 192 23.18 -17.69 -13.01
CA LYS A 192 23.19 -18.47 -14.26
C LYS A 192 21.77 -18.71 -14.79
N MET A 193 20.82 -19.01 -13.92
CA MET A 193 19.40 -19.17 -14.28
C MET A 193 18.79 -17.88 -14.85
N LYS A 194 19.03 -16.73 -14.20
CA LYS A 194 18.63 -15.42 -14.73
C LYS A 194 19.23 -15.15 -16.11
N LYS A 195 20.52 -15.40 -16.29
CA LYS A 195 21.23 -15.17 -17.58
C LYS A 195 20.71 -16.08 -18.69
N ALA A 196 20.34 -17.30 -18.37
CA ALA A 196 19.85 -18.30 -19.32
C ALA A 196 18.33 -18.26 -19.52
N ASP A 197 17.62 -17.38 -18.80
CA ASP A 197 16.15 -17.32 -18.71
C ASP A 197 15.52 -18.70 -18.42
N ARG A 198 16.15 -19.44 -17.50
CA ARG A 198 15.74 -20.79 -17.10
C ARG A 198 14.98 -20.75 -15.79
N SER A 199 13.72 -21.15 -15.85
CA SER A 199 12.84 -21.29 -14.71
C SER A 199 12.92 -22.70 -14.12
N ILE A 200 12.66 -22.84 -12.82
CA ILE A 200 12.49 -24.13 -12.17
C ILE A 200 11.29 -24.91 -12.74
N TRP A 201 10.31 -24.22 -13.31
CA TRP A 201 9.17 -24.84 -14.00
C TRP A 201 9.56 -25.56 -15.30
N ASP A 202 10.76 -25.24 -15.86
CA ASP A 202 11.35 -25.91 -17.01
C ASP A 202 12.20 -27.14 -16.62
N TRP A 203 12.17 -27.57 -15.38
CA TRP A 203 13.05 -28.53 -14.74
C TRP A 203 14.35 -27.92 -14.21
N HIS A 204 15.15 -28.70 -13.44
CA HIS A 204 16.46 -28.29 -12.94
C HIS A 204 17.37 -27.79 -14.07
N TYR A 205 18.08 -26.71 -13.84
CA TYR A 205 19.10 -26.24 -14.80
C TYR A 205 20.41 -27.01 -14.62
N VAL A 206 20.41 -28.31 -15.01
CA VAL A 206 21.50 -29.27 -14.77
C VAL A 206 22.86 -28.72 -15.25
N LYS A 207 22.90 -28.12 -16.44
CA LYS A 207 24.13 -27.48 -16.95
C LYS A 207 24.64 -26.40 -16.02
N GLY A 208 23.78 -25.50 -15.55
CA GLY A 208 24.13 -24.43 -14.60
C GLY A 208 24.62 -24.98 -13.27
N ILE A 209 23.93 -25.97 -12.72
CA ILE A 209 24.32 -26.68 -11.50
C ILE A 209 25.72 -27.29 -11.64
N ASN A 210 25.98 -28.04 -12.70
CA ASN A 210 27.28 -28.68 -12.96
C ASN A 210 28.39 -27.64 -13.18
N GLU A 211 28.12 -26.50 -13.86
CA GLU A 211 29.09 -25.42 -14.01
C GLU A 211 29.51 -24.84 -12.66
N VAL A 212 28.57 -24.63 -11.72
CA VAL A 212 28.90 -24.15 -10.37
C VAL A 212 29.63 -25.22 -9.57
N ALA A 213 29.19 -26.48 -9.66
CA ALA A 213 29.88 -27.60 -8.99
C ALA A 213 31.36 -27.73 -9.42
N ARG A 214 31.65 -27.57 -10.73
CA ARG A 214 33.04 -27.57 -11.24
C ARG A 214 33.89 -26.42 -10.68
N GLU A 215 33.32 -25.28 -10.35
CA GLU A 215 34.06 -24.17 -9.71
C GLU A 215 34.59 -24.58 -8.33
N TYR A 216 33.85 -25.41 -7.60
CA TYR A 216 34.24 -25.97 -6.31
C TYR A 216 35.04 -27.29 -6.43
N GLY A 217 35.17 -27.85 -7.64
CA GLY A 217 35.77 -29.16 -7.87
C GLY A 217 34.90 -30.34 -7.44
N LEU A 218 33.61 -30.07 -7.18
CA LEU A 218 32.64 -31.08 -6.77
C LEU A 218 32.24 -31.98 -7.94
N PRO A 219 31.79 -33.24 -7.67
CA PRO A 219 31.27 -34.15 -8.68
C PRO A 219 30.15 -33.53 -9.51
N THR A 220 30.00 -33.92 -10.76
CA THR A 220 28.93 -33.49 -11.66
C THR A 220 28.24 -34.67 -12.29
N SER A 221 26.99 -34.52 -12.68
CA SER A 221 26.34 -35.45 -13.56
C SER A 221 26.99 -35.46 -14.96
N SER A 222 26.68 -36.46 -15.78
CA SER A 222 27.27 -36.60 -17.10
C SER A 222 26.82 -35.50 -18.06
N LYS A 223 27.56 -35.31 -19.17
CA LYS A 223 27.13 -34.38 -20.25
C LYS A 223 25.80 -34.81 -20.87
N GLU A 224 25.55 -36.12 -20.93
CA GLU A 224 24.26 -36.63 -21.39
C GLU A 224 23.10 -36.13 -20.50
N GLU A 225 23.29 -36.12 -19.16
CA GLU A 225 22.30 -35.59 -18.23
C GLU A 225 22.12 -34.07 -18.39
N GLU A 226 23.17 -33.31 -18.73
CA GLU A 226 23.08 -31.86 -19.02
C GLU A 226 22.20 -31.55 -20.25
N GLU A 227 22.11 -32.48 -21.21
CA GLU A 227 21.38 -32.30 -22.47
C GLU A 227 19.96 -32.87 -22.41
N LYS A 228 19.64 -33.74 -21.45
CA LYS A 228 18.29 -34.25 -21.26
C LYS A 228 17.34 -33.20 -20.80
N LYS A 229 16.10 -33.26 -21.27
CA LYS A 229 15.01 -32.41 -20.78
C LYS A 229 14.79 -32.54 -19.27
N TYR A 230 14.93 -33.76 -18.76
CA TYR A 230 14.74 -34.14 -17.36
C TYR A 230 16.00 -34.80 -16.80
N GLY A 231 17.13 -34.16 -16.95
CA GLY A 231 18.42 -34.70 -16.53
C GLY A 231 18.60 -34.68 -15.02
N GLY A 232 19.34 -35.67 -14.52
CA GLY A 232 19.65 -35.83 -13.09
C GLY A 232 20.77 -34.90 -12.62
N GLN A 233 20.70 -34.49 -11.37
CA GLN A 233 21.69 -33.66 -10.68
C GLN A 233 21.79 -34.06 -9.20
N TYR A 234 22.78 -33.50 -8.44
CA TYR A 234 23.09 -33.97 -7.09
C TYR A 234 22.78 -32.96 -5.98
N TYR A 235 22.45 -31.72 -6.26
CA TYR A 235 22.58 -30.61 -5.30
C TYR A 235 21.31 -29.86 -5.00
N GLU A 236 20.39 -29.73 -5.95
CA GLU A 236 19.30 -28.78 -5.90
C GLU A 236 17.94 -29.41 -5.60
N ASN A 237 17.23 -28.82 -4.63
CA ASN A 237 15.77 -28.86 -4.59
C ASN A 237 15.27 -27.49 -5.06
N GLY A 238 14.59 -27.44 -6.19
CA GLY A 238 14.11 -26.21 -6.77
C GLY A 238 12.66 -25.94 -6.43
N ALA A 239 12.31 -24.70 -6.11
CA ALA A 239 10.94 -24.27 -5.88
C ALA A 239 10.63 -22.97 -6.60
N GLY A 240 9.39 -22.84 -7.07
CA GLY A 240 8.85 -21.61 -7.64
C GLY A 240 7.63 -21.12 -6.87
N ALA A 241 7.44 -19.82 -6.82
CA ALA A 241 6.26 -19.21 -6.20
C ALA A 241 5.67 -18.12 -7.10
N SER A 242 4.36 -17.93 -6.99
CA SER A 242 3.62 -16.93 -7.79
C SER A 242 3.88 -15.48 -7.37
N LEU A 243 4.69 -15.23 -6.34
CA LEU A 243 5.07 -13.89 -5.91
C LEU A 243 5.89 -13.22 -7.02
N ARG A 244 5.33 -12.15 -7.62
CA ARG A 244 5.91 -11.43 -8.77
C ARG A 244 6.32 -10.00 -8.42
N SER A 245 6.16 -9.59 -7.16
CA SER A 245 6.57 -8.26 -6.73
C SER A 245 8.09 -8.19 -6.65
N LYS A 246 8.65 -7.09 -7.13
CA LYS A 246 10.06 -6.78 -6.95
C LYS A 246 10.35 -6.31 -5.52
N GLU A 247 9.44 -5.51 -4.95
CA GLU A 247 9.49 -5.08 -3.55
C GLU A 247 8.66 -6.04 -2.70
N VAL A 248 9.30 -6.68 -1.74
CA VAL A 248 8.72 -7.70 -0.88
C VAL A 248 9.14 -7.51 0.57
N THR A 249 8.25 -7.82 1.49
CA THR A 249 8.59 -7.83 2.92
C THR A 249 9.41 -9.06 3.30
N LYS A 250 10.21 -8.97 4.35
CA LYS A 250 10.91 -10.14 4.89
C LYS A 250 9.91 -11.24 5.33
N ALA A 251 8.75 -10.84 5.82
CA ALA A 251 7.67 -11.78 6.15
C ALA A 251 7.16 -12.56 4.92
N GLU A 252 7.00 -11.90 3.77
CA GLU A 252 6.63 -12.56 2.51
C GLU A 252 7.72 -13.52 2.02
N LEU A 253 8.99 -13.14 2.13
CA LEU A 253 10.11 -14.01 1.78
C LEU A 253 10.15 -15.27 2.66
N LYS A 254 10.03 -15.11 3.98
CA LYS A 254 9.97 -16.25 4.92
C LYS A 254 8.76 -17.14 4.69
N ARG A 255 7.58 -16.54 4.43
CA ARG A 255 6.37 -17.30 4.10
C ARG A 255 6.56 -18.12 2.82
N THR A 256 7.20 -17.53 1.80
CA THR A 256 7.49 -18.22 0.55
C THR A 256 8.42 -19.41 0.79
N ILE A 257 9.50 -19.24 1.54
CA ILE A 257 10.41 -20.32 1.92
C ILE A 257 9.69 -21.41 2.71
N TYR A 258 8.89 -21.03 3.72
CA TYR A 258 8.12 -21.94 4.55
C TYR A 258 7.16 -22.80 3.72
N ASN A 259 6.39 -22.17 2.84
CA ASN A 259 5.46 -22.87 1.98
C ASN A 259 6.16 -23.83 1.01
N SER A 260 7.33 -23.45 0.48
CA SER A 260 8.10 -24.31 -0.41
C SER A 260 8.65 -25.55 0.32
N ILE A 261 9.06 -25.42 1.58
CA ILE A 261 9.45 -26.57 2.39
C ILE A 261 8.24 -27.49 2.65
N LEU A 262 7.06 -26.92 2.91
CA LEU A 262 5.83 -27.73 3.03
C LEU A 262 5.47 -28.43 1.71
N GLU A 263 5.64 -27.75 0.58
CA GLU A 263 5.39 -28.33 -0.74
C GLU A 263 6.36 -29.47 -1.04
N PHE A 264 7.64 -29.33 -0.75
CA PHE A 264 8.61 -30.42 -0.87
C PHE A 264 8.22 -31.65 -0.04
N LEU A 265 7.69 -31.44 1.16
CA LEU A 265 7.30 -32.54 2.05
C LEU A 265 5.93 -33.13 1.68
N TYR A 266 4.95 -32.30 1.34
CA TYR A 266 3.54 -32.69 1.41
C TYR A 266 2.75 -32.47 0.10
N ASN A 267 3.41 -32.43 -1.08
CA ASN A 267 2.68 -32.27 -2.35
C ASN A 267 1.76 -33.44 -2.70
N GLY A 268 1.99 -34.63 -2.14
CA GLY A 268 1.12 -35.80 -2.28
C GLY A 268 1.25 -36.61 -3.59
N TYR A 269 2.15 -36.22 -4.50
CA TYR A 269 2.34 -36.90 -5.78
C TYR A 269 3.79 -37.29 -6.09
N GLU A 270 4.76 -36.66 -5.44
CA GLU A 270 6.20 -36.88 -5.61
C GLU A 270 6.86 -36.76 -4.23
N TYR A 271 7.89 -37.57 -3.93
CA TYR A 271 8.52 -37.60 -2.61
C TYR A 271 10.05 -37.51 -2.66
N LEU A 272 10.67 -37.28 -3.83
CA LEU A 272 12.12 -37.12 -3.95
C LEU A 272 12.62 -35.86 -3.22
N HIS A 273 11.86 -34.76 -3.32
CA HIS A 273 12.17 -33.56 -2.54
C HIS A 273 11.99 -33.85 -1.03
N ALA A 274 10.93 -34.55 -0.64
CA ALA A 274 10.72 -34.94 0.75
C ALA A 274 11.87 -35.82 1.27
N GLN A 275 12.37 -36.76 0.46
CA GLN A 275 13.54 -37.60 0.77
C GLN A 275 14.77 -36.74 1.07
N SER A 276 15.06 -35.79 0.18
CA SER A 276 16.21 -34.89 0.29
C SER A 276 16.12 -34.01 1.55
N ILE A 277 14.99 -33.30 1.72
CA ILE A 277 14.73 -32.43 2.88
C ILE A 277 14.80 -33.20 4.19
N ALA A 278 14.25 -34.41 4.22
CA ALA A 278 14.25 -35.30 5.39
C ALA A 278 15.61 -35.93 5.70
N GLY A 279 16.62 -35.80 4.83
CA GLY A 279 17.93 -36.41 5.01
C GLY A 279 17.91 -37.93 4.87
N LEU A 280 17.08 -38.46 3.97
CA LEU A 280 16.94 -39.89 3.65
C LEU A 280 17.62 -40.23 2.31
N ASN A 281 18.57 -39.41 1.87
CA ASN A 281 19.28 -39.60 0.60
C ASN A 281 20.07 -40.91 0.55
N TRP A 282 20.31 -41.36 -0.67
CA TRP A 282 21.17 -42.52 -0.94
C TRP A 282 22.58 -42.29 -0.41
N GLY A 283 23.10 -43.20 0.39
CA GLY A 283 24.45 -43.15 0.92
C GLY A 283 24.49 -43.50 2.40
N GLU A 284 25.64 -43.31 3.01
CA GLU A 284 25.84 -43.58 4.42
C GLU A 284 24.89 -42.71 5.27
N PRO A 285 24.09 -43.30 6.16
CA PRO A 285 23.12 -42.56 6.98
C PRO A 285 23.74 -41.54 7.94
N ASN A 286 25.06 -41.47 7.99
CA ASN A 286 25.84 -40.58 8.84
C ASN A 286 26.46 -39.39 8.10
N ASN A 287 26.18 -39.20 6.81
CA ASN A 287 26.71 -38.07 6.07
C ASN A 287 26.21 -36.73 6.63
N VAL A 288 27.12 -35.75 6.67
CA VAL A 288 26.79 -34.37 6.97
C VAL A 288 26.39 -33.68 5.68
N ASP A 289 25.25 -33.00 5.71
CA ASP A 289 24.79 -32.20 4.60
C ASP A 289 25.00 -30.72 4.88
N TYR A 290 25.65 -30.01 3.97
CA TYR A 290 25.90 -28.57 4.02
C TYR A 290 24.89 -27.81 3.17
N PHE A 291 24.15 -26.92 3.79
CA PHE A 291 22.97 -26.26 3.23
C PHE A 291 23.22 -24.81 2.84
N GLY A 292 22.52 -24.37 1.78
CA GLY A 292 22.42 -22.97 1.37
C GLY A 292 21.21 -22.74 0.46
N LEU A 293 20.66 -21.55 0.50
CA LEU A 293 19.47 -21.12 -0.25
C LEU A 293 19.76 -19.84 -1.00
N SER A 294 19.26 -19.74 -2.23
CA SER A 294 19.03 -18.45 -2.92
C SER A 294 17.55 -18.27 -3.25
N ILE A 295 17.11 -17.01 -3.26
CA ILE A 295 15.78 -16.60 -3.66
C ILE A 295 15.92 -15.42 -4.64
N PHE A 296 15.21 -15.47 -5.76
CA PHE A 296 15.37 -14.48 -6.85
C PHE A 296 14.12 -14.40 -7.71
N LEU A 297 13.97 -13.32 -8.46
CA LEU A 297 12.83 -13.08 -9.33
C LEU A 297 13.17 -13.42 -10.79
N LEU A 298 12.26 -14.14 -11.46
CA LEU A 298 12.19 -14.32 -12.90
C LEU A 298 10.83 -13.81 -13.42
N LYS A 299 10.65 -13.80 -14.75
CA LYS A 299 9.42 -13.34 -15.43
C LYS A 299 8.15 -14.09 -14.98
N ASP A 300 8.27 -15.35 -14.60
CA ASP A 300 7.19 -16.25 -14.19
C ASP A 300 6.99 -16.32 -12.66
N GLY A 301 7.77 -15.56 -11.90
CA GLY A 301 7.64 -15.43 -10.44
C GLY A 301 8.95 -15.62 -9.69
N THR A 302 8.82 -15.69 -8.37
CA THR A 302 9.95 -15.93 -7.47
C THR A 302 10.41 -17.38 -7.60
N GLN A 303 11.73 -17.54 -7.71
CA GLN A 303 12.41 -18.84 -7.79
C GLN A 303 13.31 -19.03 -6.59
N MET A 304 13.50 -20.28 -6.16
CA MET A 304 14.39 -20.63 -5.06
C MET A 304 15.18 -21.88 -5.41
N SER A 305 16.48 -21.87 -5.09
CA SER A 305 17.35 -23.02 -5.16
C SER A 305 17.84 -23.36 -3.75
N PHE A 306 17.37 -24.49 -3.21
CA PHE A 306 17.81 -25.09 -1.96
C PHE A 306 18.95 -26.04 -2.27
N ILE A 307 20.17 -25.65 -1.98
CA ILE A 307 21.39 -26.42 -2.29
C ILE A 307 21.81 -27.24 -1.07
N THR A 308 22.04 -28.53 -1.29
CA THR A 308 22.58 -29.43 -0.30
C THR A 308 23.83 -30.11 -0.87
N VAL A 309 24.94 -30.03 -0.15
CA VAL A 309 26.21 -30.67 -0.53
C VAL A 309 26.63 -31.58 0.61
N SER A 310 26.68 -32.90 0.38
CA SER A 310 27.09 -33.87 1.40
C SER A 310 28.62 -33.90 1.57
N ASP A 311 29.09 -34.32 2.74
CA ASP A 311 30.52 -34.53 3.00
C ASP A 311 31.10 -35.64 2.10
N ASP A 312 30.31 -36.64 1.68
CA ASP A 312 30.69 -37.61 0.66
C ASP A 312 31.02 -36.91 -0.69
N LEU A 313 30.17 -35.99 -1.15
CA LEU A 313 30.45 -35.25 -2.38
C LEU A 313 31.69 -34.34 -2.24
N ILE A 314 31.88 -33.74 -1.06
CA ILE A 314 33.06 -32.93 -0.76
C ILE A 314 34.33 -33.81 -0.74
N SER A 315 34.28 -35.00 -0.16
CA SER A 315 35.41 -35.94 -0.11
C SER A 315 35.90 -36.33 -1.50
N ARG A 316 35.02 -36.36 -2.47
CA ARG A 316 35.29 -36.63 -3.89
C ARG A 316 35.69 -35.39 -4.71
N SER A 317 35.83 -34.25 -4.05
CA SER A 317 36.20 -32.99 -4.71
C SER A 317 37.63 -33.02 -5.23
N THR A 318 37.83 -32.50 -6.45
CA THR A 318 39.15 -32.43 -7.11
C THR A 318 39.95 -31.19 -6.73
N LYS A 319 39.33 -30.19 -6.10
CA LYS A 319 39.94 -28.87 -5.82
C LYS A 319 39.90 -28.43 -4.36
N ASN A 320 39.06 -29.05 -3.55
CA ASN A 320 38.83 -28.70 -2.14
C ASN A 320 38.58 -27.20 -1.91
N ASN A 321 37.82 -26.56 -2.79
CA ASN A 321 37.48 -25.11 -2.70
C ASN A 321 36.16 -24.87 -1.95
N PHE A 322 35.53 -25.94 -1.45
CA PHE A 322 34.25 -25.83 -0.76
C PHE A 322 34.48 -25.56 0.74
N SER A 323 34.07 -24.37 1.19
CA SER A 323 34.15 -24.01 2.61
C SER A 323 32.89 -24.46 3.36
N THR A 324 33.07 -25.19 4.42
CA THR A 324 32.02 -25.63 5.34
C THR A 324 31.77 -24.63 6.47
N THR A 325 32.43 -23.46 6.43
CA THR A 325 32.27 -22.41 7.45
C THR A 325 30.82 -21.92 7.50
N THR A 326 30.24 -21.94 8.68
CA THR A 326 28.92 -21.37 8.94
C THR A 326 29.03 -19.85 9.04
N PRO A 327 28.27 -19.06 8.24
CA PRO A 327 28.24 -17.62 8.37
C PRO A 327 27.62 -17.19 9.70
N ALA A 328 27.99 -16.01 10.20
CA ALA A 328 27.40 -15.46 11.42
C ALA A 328 25.92 -15.15 11.25
N ASN A 329 25.09 -15.44 12.24
CA ASN A 329 23.69 -15.07 12.23
C ASN A 329 23.54 -13.53 12.40
N THR A 330 22.95 -12.89 11.40
CA THR A 330 22.81 -11.42 11.33
C THR A 330 21.43 -10.92 11.76
N THR A 331 20.47 -11.80 12.06
CA THR A 331 19.07 -11.45 12.34
C THR A 331 18.93 -10.34 13.39
N GLU A 332 19.56 -10.50 14.55
CA GLU A 332 19.40 -9.54 15.65
C GLU A 332 20.17 -8.24 15.40
N SER A 333 21.32 -8.28 14.72
CA SER A 333 22.07 -7.07 14.35
C SER A 333 21.32 -6.24 13.30
N ASN A 334 20.70 -6.89 12.32
CA ASN A 334 19.89 -6.26 11.30
C ASN A 334 18.65 -5.61 11.92
N ARG A 335 17.92 -6.33 12.79
CA ARG A 335 16.79 -5.78 13.53
C ARG A 335 17.16 -4.50 14.26
N LYS A 336 18.27 -4.49 15.02
CA LYS A 336 18.75 -3.30 15.73
C LYS A 336 19.12 -2.15 14.80
N SER A 337 19.75 -2.46 13.67
CA SER A 337 20.09 -1.45 12.64
C SER A 337 18.84 -0.77 12.08
N ILE A 338 17.81 -1.57 11.76
CA ILE A 338 16.54 -1.07 11.22
C ILE A 338 15.78 -0.27 12.28
N LEU A 339 15.76 -0.74 13.54
CA LEU A 339 15.19 0.01 14.66
C LEU A 339 15.78 1.42 14.73
N GLY A 340 17.11 1.55 14.73
CA GLY A 340 17.76 2.85 14.79
C GLY A 340 17.47 3.77 13.59
N LYS A 341 17.27 3.20 12.38
CA LYS A 341 16.82 3.96 11.20
C LYS A 341 15.37 4.44 11.37
N LYS A 342 14.48 3.59 11.85
CA LYS A 342 13.06 3.92 12.06
C LYS A 342 12.84 4.93 13.18
N GLU A 343 13.62 4.87 14.25
CA GLU A 343 13.62 5.88 15.33
C GLU A 343 14.03 7.27 14.79
N LYS A 344 15.07 7.34 13.96
CA LYS A 344 15.49 8.59 13.31
C LYS A 344 14.43 9.12 12.34
N GLU A 345 13.80 8.25 11.56
CA GLU A 345 12.70 8.63 10.67
C GLU A 345 11.50 9.16 11.46
N LEU A 346 11.14 8.51 12.55
CA LEU A 346 10.06 8.94 13.44
C LEU A 346 10.33 10.33 14.02
N GLU A 347 11.55 10.58 14.50
CA GLU A 347 11.91 11.89 15.04
C GLU A 347 11.90 13.00 14.00
N SER A 348 12.34 12.70 12.77
CA SER A 348 12.25 13.61 11.63
C SER A 348 10.80 13.98 11.29
N GLU A 349 9.90 13.00 11.24
CA GLU A 349 8.49 13.27 10.95
C GLU A 349 7.79 14.03 12.09
N LYS A 350 8.14 13.79 13.35
CA LYS A 350 7.66 14.60 14.48
C LYS A 350 8.06 16.06 14.34
N GLY A 351 9.33 16.34 14.02
CA GLY A 351 9.81 17.70 13.79
C GLY A 351 9.14 18.39 12.58
N LYS A 352 8.77 17.61 11.55
CA LYS A 352 7.97 18.11 10.43
C LYS A 352 6.54 18.45 10.87
N LEU A 353 5.91 17.57 11.65
CA LEU A 353 4.56 17.79 12.18
C LEU A 353 4.49 19.06 13.03
N GLU A 354 5.46 19.27 13.92
CA GLU A 354 5.53 20.48 14.76
C GLU A 354 5.55 21.75 13.92
N LYS A 355 6.38 21.81 12.87
CA LYS A 355 6.44 22.95 11.95
C LYS A 355 5.11 23.16 11.20
N LEU A 356 4.48 22.09 10.76
CA LEU A 356 3.17 22.14 10.10
C LEU A 356 2.08 22.66 11.05
N GLN A 357 2.06 22.20 12.29
CA GLN A 357 1.10 22.63 13.31
C GLN A 357 1.27 24.11 13.68
N ILE A 358 2.51 24.61 13.78
CA ILE A 358 2.79 26.03 14.00
C ILE A 358 2.23 26.86 12.83
N SER A 359 2.51 26.45 11.60
CA SER A 359 2.03 27.13 10.41
C SER A 359 0.51 27.09 10.30
N TYR A 360 -0.11 25.98 10.67
CA TYR A 360 -1.57 25.83 10.65
C TYR A 360 -2.26 26.72 11.72
N LYS A 361 -1.70 26.82 12.93
CA LYS A 361 -2.21 27.73 13.95
C LYS A 361 -2.15 29.20 13.51
N GLU A 362 -1.10 29.59 12.80
CA GLU A 362 -0.99 30.94 12.25
C GLU A 362 -2.01 31.17 11.11
N TYR A 363 -2.23 30.19 10.26
CA TYR A 363 -3.29 30.21 9.25
C TYR A 363 -4.68 30.40 9.87
N GLU A 364 -4.99 29.65 10.96
CA GLU A 364 -6.26 29.81 11.69
C GLU A 364 -6.38 31.19 12.34
N ARG A 365 -5.30 31.71 12.91
CA ARG A 365 -5.27 33.05 13.50
C ARG A 365 -5.62 34.14 12.48
N ILE A 366 -4.96 34.06 11.31
CA ILE A 366 -5.20 34.98 10.21
C ILE A 366 -6.66 34.87 9.70
N SER A 367 -7.16 33.65 9.53
CA SER A 367 -8.54 33.42 9.09
C SER A 367 -9.56 34.04 10.04
N LYS A 368 -9.39 33.85 11.36
CA LYS A 368 -10.24 34.47 12.38
C LYS A 368 -10.17 35.99 12.40
N GLU A 369 -9.01 36.57 12.07
CA GLU A 369 -8.84 38.03 11.98
C GLU A 369 -9.58 38.58 10.75
N ILE A 370 -9.50 37.88 9.62
CA ILE A 370 -10.27 38.22 8.41
C ILE A 370 -11.78 38.18 8.69
N ASP A 371 -12.27 37.12 9.35
CA ASP A 371 -13.68 36.95 9.69
C ASP A 371 -14.18 38.08 10.57
N LYS A 372 -13.39 38.49 11.58
CA LYS A 372 -13.73 39.64 12.44
C LYS A 372 -13.81 40.95 11.67
N LEU A 373 -12.90 41.16 10.72
CA LEU A 373 -12.92 42.38 9.87
C LEU A 373 -14.15 42.41 8.95
N ASN A 374 -14.51 41.26 8.40
CA ASN A 374 -15.72 41.12 7.57
C ASN A 374 -17.01 41.32 8.39
N GLU A 375 -17.09 40.74 9.60
CA GLU A 375 -18.22 40.97 10.50
C GLU A 375 -18.36 42.43 10.93
N ALA A 376 -17.25 43.11 11.18
CA ALA A 376 -17.27 44.55 11.52
C ALA A 376 -17.77 45.39 10.36
N GLU A 377 -17.39 45.02 9.13
CA GLU A 377 -17.87 45.66 7.91
C GLU A 377 -19.38 45.50 7.73
N GLU A 378 -19.90 44.31 7.92
CA GLU A 378 -21.33 44.04 7.81
C GLU A 378 -22.16 44.76 8.89
N LYS A 379 -21.68 44.81 10.14
CA LYS A 379 -22.32 45.55 11.22
C LYS A 379 -22.37 47.06 10.92
N GLU A 380 -21.31 47.63 10.34
CA GLU A 380 -21.26 49.03 9.97
C GLU A 380 -22.20 49.35 8.80
N LYS A 381 -22.24 48.47 7.79
CA LYS A 381 -23.20 48.59 6.66
C LYS A 381 -24.65 48.50 7.15
N GLU A 382 -24.94 47.63 8.10
CA GLU A 382 -26.30 47.53 8.65
C GLU A 382 -26.68 48.75 9.47
N LYS A 383 -25.73 49.34 10.21
CA LYS A 383 -25.97 50.60 10.94
C LYS A 383 -26.30 51.76 9.99
N ILE A 384 -25.53 51.93 8.92
CA ILE A 384 -25.76 52.93 7.89
C ILE A 384 -27.13 52.72 7.24
N ARG A 385 -27.51 51.48 6.95
CA ARG A 385 -28.80 51.14 6.33
C ARG A 385 -30.00 51.46 7.24
N LYS A 386 -29.85 51.26 8.57
CA LYS A 386 -30.88 51.66 9.55
C LYS A 386 -31.00 53.18 9.67
N GLU A 387 -29.88 53.89 9.72
CA GLU A 387 -29.85 55.36 9.74
C GLU A 387 -30.44 56.02 8.47
N GLU A 388 -30.34 55.33 7.31
CA GLU A 388 -30.97 55.74 6.06
C GLU A 388 -32.48 55.46 6.00
N GLN A 389 -32.98 54.44 6.69
CA GLN A 389 -34.39 54.08 6.75
C GLN A 389 -35.19 55.00 7.72
N ASP A 390 -34.54 55.55 8.75
CA ASP A 390 -35.19 56.43 9.75
C ASP A 390 -35.28 57.93 9.31
N LYS A 391 -34.83 58.26 8.11
CA LYS A 391 -35.00 59.65 7.57
C LYS A 391 -36.41 59.86 7.05
N PRO A 392 -37.11 60.91 7.47
CA PRO A 392 -38.48 61.20 7.01
C PRO A 392 -38.53 61.44 5.48
N LYS A 393 -39.43 60.72 4.82
CA LYS A 393 -39.70 60.83 3.39
C LYS A 393 -40.33 62.23 3.10
N THR A 394 -39.54 63.16 2.65
CA THR A 394 -40.08 64.40 2.00
C THR A 394 -40.30 64.11 0.53
N ASN A 395 -41.55 64.12 0.11
CA ASN A 395 -41.98 64.05 -1.28
C ASN A 395 -41.34 65.20 -2.09
N ALA A 396 -40.55 64.89 -3.08
CA ALA A 396 -40.28 65.78 -4.20
C ALA A 396 -40.10 64.94 -5.48
N SER A 397 -40.98 65.19 -6.36
CA SER A 397 -41.14 64.68 -7.72
C SER A 397 -39.99 65.11 -8.63
N SER A 398 -39.67 64.18 -9.53
CA SER A 398 -39.10 64.33 -10.88
C SER A 398 -37.61 64.69 -11.06
N SER A 399 -37.02 63.76 -11.77
CA SER A 399 -36.09 63.88 -12.91
C SER A 399 -34.56 63.79 -12.67
N LYS A 400 -34.05 62.88 -13.46
CA LYS A 400 -32.69 62.72 -14.03
C LYS A 400 -31.58 62.05 -13.24
N LYS A 401 -31.42 60.75 -13.59
CA LYS A 401 -30.19 60.09 -14.04
C LYS A 401 -28.85 60.66 -13.55
N GLY A 402 -28.29 60.04 -12.59
CA GLY A 402 -26.87 60.15 -12.19
C GLY A 402 -26.47 58.88 -11.47
N SER A 403 -25.83 57.97 -12.20
CA SER A 403 -25.35 56.67 -11.72
C SER A 403 -24.21 56.86 -10.71
N SER A 404 -24.47 56.68 -9.42
CA SER A 404 -23.43 56.36 -8.47
C SER A 404 -23.52 54.86 -8.19
N THR A 405 -22.72 54.07 -8.91
CA THR A 405 -22.56 52.65 -8.69
C THR A 405 -21.85 52.41 -7.36
N VAL A 406 -22.61 52.10 -6.32
CA VAL A 406 -22.05 51.37 -5.17
C VAL A 406 -21.52 50.08 -5.70
N SER A 407 -20.20 49.92 -5.68
CA SER A 407 -19.54 48.71 -6.17
C SER A 407 -19.99 47.52 -5.32
N LYS A 408 -20.77 46.59 -5.91
CA LYS A 408 -21.20 45.36 -5.26
C LYS A 408 -19.97 44.50 -5.00
N ASN A 409 -19.79 43.99 -3.77
CA ASN A 409 -18.70 43.10 -3.41
C ASN A 409 -19.20 41.93 -2.52
N GLY A 410 -18.58 40.75 -2.64
CA GLY A 410 -18.94 39.59 -1.86
C GLY A 410 -20.19 38.84 -2.38
N TRP A 411 -20.75 37.99 -1.55
CA TRP A 411 -21.94 37.21 -1.85
C TRP A 411 -23.21 38.06 -1.75
N LEU A 412 -23.99 38.09 -2.82
CA LEU A 412 -25.27 38.76 -2.87
C LEU A 412 -26.35 37.83 -3.43
N LYS A 413 -27.51 37.84 -2.78
CA LYS A 413 -28.69 37.11 -3.25
C LYS A 413 -29.58 38.01 -4.09
N GLU A 414 -29.77 37.70 -5.37
CA GLU A 414 -30.59 38.47 -6.30
C GLU A 414 -31.58 37.53 -6.97
N ASN A 415 -32.86 37.88 -6.94
CA ASN A 415 -33.95 37.11 -7.57
C ASN A 415 -33.91 35.61 -7.18
N GLY A 416 -33.63 35.31 -5.89
CA GLY A 416 -33.58 33.95 -5.37
C GLY A 416 -32.27 33.20 -5.59
N SER A 417 -31.31 33.73 -6.36
CA SER A 417 -30.02 33.09 -6.66
C SER A 417 -28.87 33.86 -5.99
N TRP A 418 -27.82 33.12 -5.59
CA TRP A 418 -26.61 33.73 -5.05
C TRP A 418 -25.61 34.04 -6.16
N TYR A 419 -24.96 35.21 -6.05
CA TYR A 419 -23.90 35.69 -6.93
C TYR A 419 -22.74 36.22 -6.09
N PHE A 420 -21.54 36.14 -6.63
CA PHE A 420 -20.37 36.74 -6.01
C PHE A 420 -19.85 37.92 -6.87
N TYR A 421 -19.64 39.05 -6.23
CA TYR A 421 -19.13 40.26 -6.87
C TYR A 421 -17.74 40.59 -6.33
N ASN A 422 -16.85 41.01 -7.22
CA ASN A 422 -15.55 41.53 -6.89
C ASN A 422 -15.35 42.88 -7.62
N GLY A 423 -15.19 43.96 -6.85
CA GLY A 423 -15.06 45.31 -7.42
C GLY A 423 -16.25 45.74 -8.28
N GLY A 424 -17.48 45.37 -7.92
CA GLY A 424 -18.70 45.63 -8.68
C GLY A 424 -18.94 44.75 -9.88
N LYS A 425 -17.99 43.84 -10.19
CA LYS A 425 -18.10 42.92 -11.31
C LYS A 425 -18.56 41.54 -10.79
N ARG A 426 -19.61 41.02 -11.39
CA ARG A 426 -20.09 39.65 -11.11
C ARG A 426 -19.07 38.64 -11.61
N LEU A 427 -18.65 37.71 -10.73
CA LEU A 427 -17.81 36.59 -11.13
C LEU A 427 -18.64 35.49 -11.80
N ALA A 428 -18.03 34.79 -12.74
CA ALA A 428 -18.62 33.67 -13.47
C ALA A 428 -17.56 32.68 -13.91
N ASN A 429 -17.94 31.42 -14.12
CA ASN A 429 -17.06 30.32 -14.51
C ASN A 429 -15.84 30.15 -13.58
N THR A 430 -16.04 30.26 -12.28
CA THR A 430 -14.93 30.24 -11.31
C THR A 430 -15.38 29.72 -9.96
N TRP A 431 -14.42 29.23 -9.20
CA TRP A 431 -14.60 28.90 -7.80
C TRP A 431 -14.42 30.10 -6.90
N GLN A 432 -15.27 30.19 -5.89
CA GLN A 432 -15.11 31.07 -4.76
C GLN A 432 -15.17 30.25 -3.47
N GLY A 433 -13.99 29.86 -2.97
CA GLY A 433 -13.89 28.89 -1.88
C GLY A 433 -14.50 27.53 -2.28
N SER A 434 -15.46 27.06 -1.52
CA SER A 434 -16.16 25.79 -1.78
C SER A 434 -17.34 25.89 -2.76
N TYR A 435 -17.57 27.06 -3.37
CA TYR A 435 -18.74 27.36 -4.20
C TYR A 435 -18.31 27.60 -5.65
N TYR A 436 -19.09 27.15 -6.59
CA TYR A 436 -18.84 27.41 -8.02
C TYR A 436 -19.84 28.38 -8.60
N LEU A 437 -19.34 29.37 -9.34
CA LEU A 437 -20.16 30.36 -10.07
C LEU A 437 -20.23 29.95 -11.55
N LYS A 438 -21.44 29.70 -12.02
CA LYS A 438 -21.71 29.27 -13.40
C LYS A 438 -21.46 30.42 -14.41
N SER A 439 -21.62 30.12 -15.69
CA SER A 439 -21.41 31.10 -16.77
C SER A 439 -22.33 32.34 -16.67
N ASP A 440 -23.53 32.20 -16.07
CA ASP A 440 -24.46 33.30 -15.80
C ASP A 440 -24.18 33.99 -14.46
N GLY A 441 -23.10 33.60 -13.76
CA GLY A 441 -22.69 34.12 -12.47
C GLY A 441 -23.48 33.56 -11.28
N LYS A 442 -24.49 32.73 -11.48
CA LYS A 442 -25.23 32.10 -10.38
C LYS A 442 -24.37 31.05 -9.68
N MET A 443 -24.46 31.00 -8.36
CA MET A 443 -23.89 29.91 -7.58
C MET A 443 -24.57 28.58 -7.96
N ALA A 444 -23.78 27.58 -8.27
CA ALA A 444 -24.27 26.22 -8.51
C ALA A 444 -24.75 25.59 -7.19
N ALA A 445 -25.87 24.88 -7.21
CA ALA A 445 -26.41 24.18 -6.06
C ALA A 445 -27.27 22.98 -6.51
N SER A 446 -27.14 21.84 -5.83
CA SER A 446 -27.85 20.59 -6.15
C SER A 446 -27.61 20.11 -7.59
N GLU A 447 -26.44 20.33 -8.13
CA GLU A 447 -26.11 20.03 -9.53
C GLU A 447 -24.65 19.59 -9.71
N TRP A 448 -24.38 18.88 -10.82
CA TRP A 448 -23.04 18.51 -11.24
C TRP A 448 -22.41 19.62 -12.09
N ILE A 449 -21.14 19.91 -11.82
CA ILE A 449 -20.35 20.88 -12.59
C ILE A 449 -19.09 20.18 -13.10
N TYR A 450 -18.84 20.29 -14.40
CA TYR A 450 -17.55 19.93 -14.97
C TYR A 450 -16.65 21.15 -15.00
N ASP A 451 -15.52 21.06 -14.30
CA ASP A 451 -14.51 22.12 -14.33
C ASP A 451 -13.43 21.76 -15.38
N SER A 452 -13.32 22.58 -16.41
CA SER A 452 -12.39 22.36 -17.52
C SER A 452 -10.93 22.60 -17.14
N TYR A 453 -10.66 23.43 -16.14
CA TYR A 453 -9.30 23.67 -15.63
C TYR A 453 -8.79 22.45 -14.85
N TYR A 454 -9.59 21.92 -13.92
CA TYR A 454 -9.25 20.72 -13.16
C TYR A 454 -9.55 19.42 -13.92
N LYS A 455 -10.21 19.49 -15.08
CA LYS A 455 -10.65 18.34 -15.91
C LYS A 455 -11.41 17.30 -15.09
N ALA A 456 -12.28 17.74 -14.20
CA ALA A 456 -12.99 16.89 -13.25
C ALA A 456 -14.43 17.33 -13.02
N TRP A 457 -15.28 16.38 -12.66
CA TRP A 457 -16.64 16.63 -12.22
C TRP A 457 -16.69 16.85 -10.71
N TYR A 458 -17.53 17.79 -10.28
CA TYR A 458 -17.85 18.11 -8.89
C TYR A 458 -19.35 18.11 -8.70
N TYR A 459 -19.84 17.71 -7.54
CA TYR A 459 -21.23 17.84 -7.16
C TYR A 459 -21.40 18.94 -6.11
N LEU A 460 -22.23 19.95 -6.41
CA LEU A 460 -22.56 21.04 -5.48
C LEU A 460 -23.81 20.63 -4.71
N LYS A 461 -23.73 20.64 -3.38
CA LYS A 461 -24.85 20.35 -2.48
C LYS A 461 -25.92 21.46 -2.54
N SER A 462 -27.05 21.27 -1.85
CA SER A 462 -28.14 22.26 -1.78
C SER A 462 -27.72 23.60 -1.16
N ASP A 463 -26.69 23.59 -0.31
CA ASP A 463 -26.09 24.81 0.26
C ASP A 463 -25.07 25.47 -0.68
N GLY A 464 -24.82 24.89 -1.85
CA GLY A 464 -23.89 25.38 -2.87
C GLY A 464 -22.44 24.90 -2.65
N SER A 465 -22.09 24.30 -1.53
CA SER A 465 -20.74 23.77 -1.30
C SER A 465 -20.53 22.45 -2.04
N TYR A 466 -19.31 22.20 -2.55
CA TYR A 466 -19.03 20.92 -3.21
C TYR A 466 -18.99 19.74 -2.22
N SER A 467 -19.48 18.58 -2.67
CA SER A 467 -19.41 17.33 -1.94
C SER A 467 -18.00 16.75 -1.95
N ARG A 468 -17.60 16.06 -0.86
CA ARG A 468 -16.33 15.34 -0.73
C ARG A 468 -16.45 14.16 0.23
N ASN A 469 -15.57 13.15 0.05
CA ASN A 469 -15.57 11.90 0.84
C ASN A 469 -16.97 11.31 0.96
N SER A 470 -17.75 11.30 -0.11
CA SER A 470 -19.17 10.92 -0.06
C SER A 470 -19.68 10.42 -1.39
N TRP A 471 -20.71 9.59 -1.31
CA TRP A 471 -21.45 9.11 -2.46
C TRP A 471 -22.54 10.10 -2.87
N GLN A 472 -22.66 10.31 -4.17
CA GLN A 472 -23.80 10.97 -4.80
C GLN A 472 -24.42 9.99 -5.82
N GLY A 473 -25.41 9.24 -5.38
CA GLY A 473 -25.94 8.12 -6.17
C GLY A 473 -24.87 7.06 -6.40
N SER A 474 -24.55 6.78 -7.66
CA SER A 474 -23.52 5.80 -8.06
C SER A 474 -22.12 6.38 -8.22
N TYR A 475 -21.90 7.63 -7.86
CA TYR A 475 -20.63 8.35 -8.01
C TYR A 475 -20.02 8.67 -6.66
N TYR A 476 -18.69 8.60 -6.57
CA TYR A 476 -17.97 8.95 -5.36
C TYR A 476 -17.19 10.25 -5.55
N LEU A 477 -17.37 11.19 -4.61
CA LEU A 477 -16.61 12.44 -4.55
C LEU A 477 -15.45 12.24 -3.57
N LYS A 478 -14.21 12.40 -4.08
CA LYS A 478 -12.98 12.24 -3.30
C LYS A 478 -12.77 13.38 -2.29
N SER A 479 -11.72 13.32 -1.51
CA SER A 479 -11.39 14.35 -0.50
C SER A 479 -11.20 15.75 -1.10
N ASP A 480 -10.72 15.83 -2.36
CA ASP A 480 -10.56 17.06 -3.12
C ASP A 480 -11.84 17.51 -3.85
N GLY A 481 -12.94 16.80 -3.66
CA GLY A 481 -14.24 17.05 -4.29
C GLY A 481 -14.37 16.53 -5.71
N LYS A 482 -13.30 16.02 -6.33
CA LYS A 482 -13.37 15.46 -7.68
C LYS A 482 -14.11 14.13 -7.67
N MET A 483 -14.92 13.91 -8.67
CA MET A 483 -15.53 12.61 -8.92
C MET A 483 -14.45 11.57 -9.24
N ALA A 484 -14.50 10.43 -8.59
CA ALA A 484 -13.64 9.29 -8.88
C ALA A 484 -13.97 8.70 -10.26
N ASP A 485 -12.93 8.37 -11.05
CA ASP A 485 -13.05 7.83 -12.40
C ASP A 485 -11.93 6.82 -12.69
N LYS A 486 -12.26 5.60 -13.12
CA LYS A 486 -11.30 4.51 -13.39
C LYS A 486 -10.36 4.19 -12.22
N GLU A 487 -10.86 4.22 -11.01
CA GLU A 487 -10.04 4.02 -9.82
C GLU A 487 -10.76 3.20 -8.75
N TRP A 488 -9.99 2.61 -7.84
CA TRP A 488 -10.47 1.91 -6.67
C TRP A 488 -10.72 2.86 -5.52
N ILE A 489 -11.86 2.72 -4.85
CA ILE A 489 -12.21 3.44 -3.63
C ILE A 489 -12.49 2.43 -2.52
N TYR A 490 -11.78 2.54 -1.42
CA TYR A 490 -12.15 1.87 -0.18
C TYR A 490 -13.02 2.80 0.65
N ASP A 491 -14.22 2.36 0.96
CA ASP A 491 -15.11 3.11 1.84
C ASP A 491 -15.21 2.40 3.20
N SER A 492 -14.70 3.06 4.24
CA SER A 492 -14.65 2.53 5.60
C SER A 492 -16.04 2.37 6.23
N ASN A 493 -17.04 3.16 5.81
CA ASN A 493 -18.41 3.03 6.30
C ASN A 493 -19.07 1.74 5.83
N TYR A 494 -18.68 1.28 4.64
CA TYR A 494 -19.15 0.01 4.08
C TYR A 494 -18.17 -1.15 4.28
N GLY A 495 -16.95 -0.88 4.75
CA GLY A 495 -15.89 -1.88 4.94
C GLY A 495 -15.49 -2.60 3.65
N SER A 496 -15.67 -1.96 2.50
CA SER A 496 -15.52 -2.61 1.20
C SER A 496 -14.83 -1.74 0.16
N TRP A 497 -14.25 -2.41 -0.83
CA TRP A 497 -13.71 -1.78 -2.03
C TRP A 497 -14.79 -1.65 -3.10
N PHE A 498 -14.75 -0.54 -3.82
CA PHE A 498 -15.56 -0.23 -4.99
C PHE A 498 -14.66 0.14 -6.16
N TYR A 499 -15.03 -0.23 -7.37
CA TYR A 499 -14.32 0.24 -8.55
C TYR A 499 -15.21 1.18 -9.36
N LEU A 500 -14.74 2.40 -9.58
CA LEU A 500 -15.41 3.41 -10.40
C LEU A 500 -14.97 3.20 -11.85
N LYS A 501 -15.94 2.94 -12.74
CA LYS A 501 -15.70 2.76 -14.19
C LYS A 501 -15.39 4.09 -14.85
N GLN A 502 -15.01 4.03 -16.12
CA GLN A 502 -15.01 5.22 -16.96
C GLN A 502 -16.38 5.89 -16.93
N GLY A 503 -16.40 7.18 -16.62
CA GLY A 503 -17.62 7.95 -16.41
C GLY A 503 -18.07 7.98 -14.94
N GLY A 504 -17.30 7.42 -14.01
CA GLY A 504 -17.43 7.62 -12.56
C GLY A 504 -18.46 6.77 -11.84
N THR A 505 -19.24 5.90 -12.52
CA THR A 505 -20.17 5.02 -11.83
C THR A 505 -19.48 3.77 -11.29
N TYR A 506 -19.85 3.31 -10.08
CA TYR A 506 -19.28 2.07 -9.56
C TYR A 506 -19.77 0.83 -10.35
N VAL A 507 -18.94 -0.21 -10.38
CA VAL A 507 -19.31 -1.52 -10.92
C VAL A 507 -20.34 -2.15 -9.97
N ASN A 508 -21.47 -2.62 -10.51
CA ASN A 508 -22.58 -3.15 -9.74
C ASN A 508 -23.04 -4.50 -10.27
N ASN A 509 -23.14 -5.49 -9.39
CA ASN A 509 -23.71 -6.83 -9.65
C ASN A 509 -23.21 -7.49 -10.93
N GLN A 510 -21.90 -7.46 -11.17
CA GLN A 510 -21.27 -8.05 -12.35
C GLN A 510 -19.80 -8.36 -12.17
N TRP A 511 -19.25 -9.16 -13.06
CA TRP A 511 -17.84 -9.31 -13.26
C TRP A 511 -17.27 -8.12 -14.04
N TYR A 512 -16.09 -7.65 -13.63
CA TYR A 512 -15.43 -6.54 -14.31
C TYR A 512 -13.92 -6.73 -14.32
N LYS A 513 -13.27 -6.42 -15.46
CA LYS A 513 -11.83 -6.58 -15.64
C LYS A 513 -11.11 -5.26 -15.38
N VAL A 514 -10.20 -5.25 -14.40
CA VAL A 514 -9.37 -4.09 -14.05
C VAL A 514 -7.91 -4.48 -14.21
N ASN A 515 -7.15 -3.73 -15.01
CA ASN A 515 -5.73 -3.96 -15.25
C ASN A 515 -5.37 -5.43 -15.58
N GLY A 516 -6.21 -6.07 -16.39
CA GLY A 516 -5.99 -7.46 -16.80
C GLY A 516 -6.53 -8.53 -15.86
N LEU A 517 -6.94 -8.20 -14.64
CA LEU A 517 -7.49 -9.14 -13.65
C LEU A 517 -9.02 -9.02 -13.56
N TRP A 518 -9.71 -10.15 -13.35
CA TRP A 518 -11.14 -10.19 -13.15
C TRP A 518 -11.50 -10.02 -11.67
N TYR A 519 -12.54 -9.24 -11.43
CA TYR A 519 -13.15 -9.01 -10.11
C TYR A 519 -14.66 -9.20 -10.21
N SER A 520 -15.28 -9.58 -9.13
CA SER A 520 -16.73 -9.66 -9.03
C SER A 520 -17.26 -8.69 -7.98
N PHE A 521 -18.39 -8.07 -8.31
CA PHE A 521 -19.05 -7.09 -7.45
C PHE A 521 -20.49 -7.52 -7.17
N LYS A 522 -20.90 -7.45 -5.92
CA LYS A 522 -22.29 -7.69 -5.48
C LYS A 522 -23.20 -6.54 -5.88
N SER A 523 -24.51 -6.75 -5.70
CA SER A 523 -25.47 -5.66 -5.69
C SER A 523 -25.05 -4.61 -4.65
N GLY A 524 -25.11 -3.33 -5.03
CA GLY A 524 -24.56 -2.23 -4.24
C GLY A 524 -23.08 -1.92 -4.48
N GLY A 525 -22.41 -2.67 -5.37
CA GLY A 525 -21.04 -2.38 -5.82
C GLY A 525 -19.92 -2.91 -4.92
N TYR A 526 -20.23 -3.71 -3.92
CA TYR A 526 -19.25 -4.29 -2.99
C TYR A 526 -18.37 -5.33 -3.69
N MET A 527 -17.05 -5.17 -3.64
CA MET A 527 -16.11 -6.14 -4.18
C MET A 527 -16.17 -7.46 -3.38
N GLU A 528 -16.35 -8.57 -4.08
CA GLU A 528 -16.27 -9.91 -3.49
C GLU A 528 -14.82 -10.34 -3.32
N ARG A 529 -14.52 -11.00 -2.20
CA ARG A 529 -13.18 -11.54 -1.88
C ARG A 529 -13.27 -12.72 -0.94
N ASN A 530 -12.23 -13.59 -0.93
CA ASN A 530 -12.16 -14.81 -0.13
C ASN A 530 -13.44 -15.66 -0.28
N THR A 531 -13.93 -15.85 -1.50
CA THR A 531 -15.19 -16.55 -1.74
C THR A 531 -15.26 -17.16 -3.14
N TRP A 532 -16.07 -18.21 -3.26
CA TRP A 532 -16.43 -18.78 -4.55
C TRP A 532 -17.60 -18.04 -5.19
N LYS A 533 -17.53 -17.91 -6.49
CA LYS A 533 -18.64 -17.46 -7.33
C LYS A 533 -18.83 -18.42 -8.51
N GLY A 534 -19.69 -19.38 -8.33
CA GLY A 534 -19.76 -20.54 -9.21
C GLY A 534 -18.45 -21.34 -9.14
N SER A 535 -17.83 -21.57 -10.29
CA SER A 535 -16.53 -22.28 -10.39
C SER A 535 -15.30 -21.38 -10.25
N TYR A 536 -15.47 -20.11 -9.93
CA TYR A 536 -14.37 -19.14 -9.82
C TYR A 536 -14.14 -18.75 -8.38
N TYR A 537 -12.88 -18.67 -7.96
CA TYR A 537 -12.51 -18.21 -6.63
C TYR A 537 -11.97 -16.78 -6.66
N LEU A 538 -12.47 -15.96 -5.75
CA LEU A 538 -12.02 -14.59 -5.54
C LEU A 538 -11.08 -14.53 -4.34
N LYS A 539 -9.83 -14.18 -4.58
CA LYS A 539 -8.75 -14.12 -3.57
C LYS A 539 -9.00 -13.01 -2.53
N SER A 540 -8.16 -12.93 -1.52
CA SER A 540 -8.19 -11.86 -0.51
C SER A 540 -8.06 -10.46 -1.12
N SER A 541 -7.34 -10.34 -2.23
CA SER A 541 -7.23 -9.10 -3.03
C SER A 541 -8.50 -8.77 -3.82
N GLY A 542 -9.47 -9.68 -3.89
CA GLY A 542 -10.64 -9.59 -4.76
C GLY A 542 -10.42 -10.07 -6.20
N ALA A 543 -9.18 -10.25 -6.63
CA ALA A 543 -8.89 -10.76 -7.96
C ALA A 543 -9.29 -12.24 -8.08
N MET A 544 -9.85 -12.60 -9.22
CA MET A 544 -10.14 -14.00 -9.58
C MET A 544 -8.83 -14.79 -9.66
N ALA A 545 -8.82 -15.98 -9.11
CA ALA A 545 -7.72 -16.92 -9.30
C ALA A 545 -7.69 -17.40 -10.77
N ASP A 546 -6.49 -17.51 -11.34
CA ASP A 546 -6.25 -17.97 -12.71
C ASP A 546 -4.89 -18.68 -12.77
N LYS A 547 -4.90 -19.94 -13.22
CA LYS A 547 -3.72 -20.80 -13.34
C LYS A 547 -2.90 -20.92 -12.04
N GLU A 548 -3.59 -21.03 -10.93
CA GLU A 548 -2.97 -21.13 -9.61
C GLU A 548 -3.73 -22.10 -8.69
N TRP A 549 -3.03 -22.62 -7.71
CA TRP A 549 -3.63 -23.43 -6.65
C TRP A 549 -4.18 -22.53 -5.56
N ILE A 550 -5.44 -22.76 -5.20
CA ILE A 550 -6.12 -22.07 -4.09
C ILE A 550 -6.50 -23.11 -3.05
N TYR A 551 -6.06 -22.89 -1.83
CA TYR A 551 -6.56 -23.62 -0.69
C TYR A 551 -7.79 -22.91 -0.13
N ASP A 552 -8.92 -23.63 -0.07
CA ASP A 552 -10.12 -23.14 0.60
C ASP A 552 -10.33 -23.85 1.93
N SER A 553 -10.20 -23.11 3.02
CA SER A 553 -10.36 -23.62 4.38
C SER A 553 -11.77 -24.13 4.69
N ASN A 554 -12.80 -23.64 3.99
CA ASN A 554 -14.18 -24.07 4.19
C ASN A 554 -14.42 -25.48 3.62
N TYR A 555 -13.70 -25.80 2.52
CA TYR A 555 -13.77 -27.12 1.90
C TYR A 555 -12.63 -28.05 2.36
N GLY A 556 -11.63 -27.50 3.06
CA GLY A 556 -10.45 -28.25 3.49
C GLY A 556 -9.65 -28.85 2.32
N SER A 557 -9.67 -28.19 1.14
CA SER A 557 -9.13 -28.76 -0.10
C SER A 557 -8.43 -27.72 -0.97
N TRP A 558 -7.50 -28.20 -1.80
CA TRP A 558 -6.86 -27.41 -2.84
C TRP A 558 -7.64 -27.50 -4.15
N PHE A 559 -7.78 -26.37 -4.81
CA PHE A 559 -8.41 -26.24 -6.14
C PHE A 559 -7.41 -25.58 -7.08
N TYR A 560 -7.25 -26.17 -8.25
CA TYR A 560 -6.51 -25.52 -9.35
C TYR A 560 -7.50 -24.76 -10.23
N LEU A 561 -7.24 -23.47 -10.45
CA LEU A 561 -8.15 -22.58 -11.15
C LEU A 561 -7.45 -21.94 -12.34
#